data_99372a1645829708fd7babfae3f433a2
#
_entry.id   99372a1645829708fd7babfae3f433a2
#
_cell.length_a   1.000
_cell.length_b   1.000
_cell.length_c   1.000
_cell.angle_alpha   90.00
_cell.angle_beta   90.00
_cell.angle_gamma   90.00
#
_symmetry.space_group_name_H-M   'P 1'
#
loop_
_entity.id
_entity.type
_entity.pdbx_description
1 polymer ?
#
loop_
_entity_poly.entity_id
_entity_poly.type
_entity_poly.pdbx_seq_one_letter_code
_entity_poly.pdbx_strand_id
1 'polypeptide(L)'
;MMTKEEILNAAKKWEDFCIALRRDFHESPELSGQETQTIARICTELRAVGLSPIEVQDGGVLAVIEGDAPGKTVLLRADVDALPVQEDPCNLLRKKECVSKIPGVSHVCGHDCHAAMLVTVGKILAARRDFPGRIVLMFERGEEGGGNLRYLIDYLQKNHWDIDGVWGMHLNSDIPAGKFAIRSGPLMAGGLMFDITLVGKDGHGS
;
A
#
# COMPACT_ATOMS: atom_id res chain seq x y z
N MET A 1 20.40 16.37 3.29
CA MET A 1 19.60 15.50 2.35
C MET A 1 20.43 14.26 2.02
N MET A 2 19.82 13.08 2.08
CA MET A 2 20.52 11.81 1.80
C MET A 2 20.99 11.75 0.35
N THR A 3 22.21 11.28 0.14
CA THR A 3 22.73 10.94 -1.18
C THR A 3 22.10 9.63 -1.69
N LYS A 4 22.19 9.38 -2.99
CA LYS A 4 21.72 8.11 -3.59
C LYS A 4 22.37 6.89 -2.92
N GLU A 5 23.65 6.96 -2.60
CA GLU A 5 24.39 5.88 -1.95
C GLU A 5 23.90 5.64 -0.51
N GLU A 6 23.68 6.70 0.25
CA GLU A 6 23.12 6.61 1.61
C GLU A 6 21.72 5.99 1.61
N ILE A 7 20.86 6.34 0.64
CA ILE A 7 19.52 5.74 0.48
C ILE A 7 19.65 4.25 0.19
N LEU A 8 20.52 3.83 -0.73
CA LEU A 8 20.73 2.42 -1.05
C LEU A 8 21.27 1.63 0.14
N ASN A 9 22.21 2.21 0.89
CA ASN A 9 22.77 1.57 2.08
C ASN A 9 21.74 1.46 3.20
N ALA A 10 20.89 2.47 3.38
CA ALA A 10 19.79 2.41 4.33
C ALA A 10 18.76 1.33 3.92
N ALA A 11 18.40 1.24 2.65
CA ALA A 11 17.50 0.21 2.14
C ALA A 11 18.06 -1.21 2.38
N LYS A 12 19.34 -1.45 2.06
CA LYS A 12 20.01 -2.73 2.33
C LYS A 12 20.02 -3.12 3.80
N LYS A 13 20.22 -2.14 4.69
CA LYS A 13 20.18 -2.39 6.14
C LYS A 13 18.83 -2.88 6.64
N TRP A 14 17.74 -2.50 5.97
CA TRP A 14 16.37 -2.86 6.32
C TRP A 14 15.78 -3.99 5.46
N GLU A 15 16.57 -4.58 4.56
CA GLU A 15 16.11 -5.60 3.60
C GLU A 15 15.47 -6.81 4.29
N ASP A 16 16.16 -7.42 5.25
CA ASP A 16 15.65 -8.57 5.99
C ASP A 16 14.34 -8.27 6.72
N PHE A 17 14.26 -7.08 7.32
CA PHE A 17 13.02 -6.62 7.96
C PHE A 17 11.88 -6.48 6.95
N CYS A 18 12.14 -5.84 5.81
CA CYS A 18 11.14 -5.64 4.76
C CYS A 18 10.63 -6.98 4.22
N ILE A 19 11.53 -7.93 3.97
CA ILE A 19 11.19 -9.28 3.51
C ILE A 19 10.34 -10.01 4.57
N ALA A 20 10.74 -9.96 5.84
CA ALA A 20 10.02 -10.61 6.92
C ALA A 20 8.61 -10.02 7.08
N LEU A 21 8.49 -8.69 7.09
CA LEU A 21 7.20 -8.02 7.20
C LEU A 21 6.28 -8.32 6.00
N ARG A 22 6.83 -8.35 4.78
CA ARG A 22 6.10 -8.76 3.59
C ARG A 22 5.58 -10.18 3.71
N ARG A 23 6.40 -11.11 4.21
CA ARG A 23 5.98 -12.51 4.42
C ARG A 23 4.89 -12.63 5.47
N ASP A 24 4.94 -11.88 6.55
CA ASP A 24 3.88 -11.82 7.58
C ASP A 24 2.55 -11.38 6.97
N PHE A 25 2.53 -10.31 6.18
CA PHE A 25 1.31 -9.87 5.49
C PHE A 25 0.83 -10.90 4.47
N HIS A 26 1.74 -11.50 3.71
CA HIS A 26 1.41 -12.51 2.70
C HIS A 26 0.79 -13.78 3.29
N GLU A 27 1.27 -14.20 4.45
CA GLU A 27 0.76 -15.39 5.17
C GLU A 27 -0.59 -15.15 5.84
N SER A 28 -0.92 -13.90 6.17
CA SER A 28 -2.12 -13.49 6.90
C SER A 28 -2.89 -12.41 6.17
N PRO A 29 -3.29 -12.65 4.90
CA PRO A 29 -3.97 -11.66 4.09
C PRO A 29 -5.39 -11.39 4.60
N GLU A 30 -5.84 -10.15 4.47
CA GLU A 30 -7.19 -9.72 4.84
C GLU A 30 -7.86 -9.07 3.62
N LEU A 31 -9.16 -9.38 3.43
CA LEU A 31 -9.94 -8.84 2.30
C LEU A 31 -10.17 -7.33 2.44
N SER A 32 -10.47 -6.69 1.32
CA SER A 32 -10.87 -5.28 1.23
C SER A 32 -11.90 -4.92 2.30
N GLY A 33 -11.60 -3.88 3.09
CA GLY A 33 -12.43 -3.41 4.19
C GLY A 33 -12.35 -4.24 5.49
N GLN A 34 -11.59 -5.33 5.51
CA GLN A 34 -11.43 -6.22 6.67
C GLN A 34 -10.00 -6.22 7.24
N GLU A 35 -9.13 -5.33 6.80
CA GLU A 35 -7.68 -5.28 7.06
C GLU A 35 -7.34 -4.82 8.50
N THR A 36 -8.00 -5.43 9.49
CA THR A 36 -7.88 -5.02 10.90
C THR A 36 -6.50 -5.31 11.47
N GLN A 37 -5.98 -6.52 11.25
CA GLN A 37 -4.68 -6.93 11.76
C GLN A 37 -3.53 -6.29 10.98
N THR A 38 -3.70 -6.16 9.66
CA THR A 38 -2.76 -5.47 8.78
C THR A 38 -2.56 -4.02 9.21
N ILE A 39 -3.66 -3.28 9.44
CA ILE A 39 -3.62 -1.90 9.96
C ILE A 39 -2.99 -1.83 11.34
N ALA A 40 -3.37 -2.70 12.25
CA ALA A 40 -2.79 -2.75 13.61
C ALA A 40 -1.27 -3.02 13.57
N ARG A 41 -0.82 -3.91 12.69
CA ARG A 41 0.61 -4.20 12.50
C ARG A 41 1.34 -3.00 11.92
N ILE A 42 0.82 -2.33 10.89
CA ILE A 42 1.38 -1.10 10.33
C ILE A 42 1.54 -0.04 11.42
N CYS A 43 0.48 0.22 12.18
CA CYS A 43 0.51 1.19 13.29
C CYS A 43 1.58 0.84 14.33
N THR A 44 1.72 -0.44 14.66
CA THR A 44 2.73 -0.91 15.62
C THR A 44 4.14 -0.63 15.11
N GLU A 45 4.41 -0.93 13.86
CA GLU A 45 5.74 -0.73 13.25
C GLU A 45 6.11 0.76 13.14
N LEU A 46 5.13 1.62 12.86
CA LEU A 46 5.33 3.06 12.79
C LEU A 46 5.55 3.66 14.19
N ARG A 47 4.77 3.24 15.19
CA ARG A 47 4.96 3.65 16.60
C ARG A 47 6.34 3.25 17.14
N ALA A 48 6.85 2.08 16.74
CA ALA A 48 8.16 1.59 17.17
C ALA A 48 9.33 2.50 16.75
N VAL A 49 9.14 3.38 15.76
CA VAL A 49 10.13 4.37 15.31
C VAL A 49 9.74 5.81 15.68
N GLY A 50 8.82 5.98 16.64
CA GLY A 50 8.43 7.27 17.18
C GLY A 50 7.48 8.08 16.29
N LEU A 51 6.82 7.44 15.32
CA LEU A 51 5.75 8.07 14.56
C LEU A 51 4.41 7.92 15.27
N SER A 52 3.49 8.83 14.98
CA SER A 52 2.13 8.84 15.52
C SER A 52 1.13 8.55 14.39
N PRO A 53 0.85 7.28 14.09
CA PRO A 53 -0.10 6.94 13.04
C PRO A 53 -1.52 7.38 13.42
N ILE A 54 -2.22 7.91 12.45
CA ILE A 54 -3.62 8.35 12.51
C ILE A 54 -4.44 7.33 11.75
N GLU A 55 -5.29 6.62 12.46
CA GLU A 55 -6.23 5.69 11.84
C GLU A 55 -7.46 6.47 11.37
N VAL A 56 -7.70 6.46 10.07
CA VAL A 56 -8.89 7.03 9.44
C VAL A 56 -9.88 5.90 9.24
N GLN A 57 -11.02 6.00 9.89
CA GLN A 57 -12.05 4.96 9.83
C GLN A 57 -12.39 4.64 8.37
N ASP A 58 -12.42 3.36 8.04
CA ASP A 58 -12.67 2.79 6.71
C ASP A 58 -11.65 3.20 5.62
N GLY A 59 -10.80 4.18 5.87
CA GLY A 59 -9.81 4.68 4.90
C GLY A 59 -8.44 4.02 5.03
N GLY A 60 -7.96 3.85 6.25
CA GLY A 60 -6.64 3.28 6.50
C GLY A 60 -5.80 4.09 7.49
N VAL A 61 -4.51 4.28 7.19
CA VAL A 61 -3.57 4.94 8.12
C VAL A 61 -2.81 6.07 7.43
N LEU A 62 -2.68 7.17 8.14
CA LEU A 62 -1.78 8.26 7.80
C LEU A 62 -0.69 8.39 8.85
N ALA A 63 0.54 8.69 8.46
CA ALA A 63 1.59 9.08 9.38
C ALA A 63 2.43 10.20 8.78
N VAL A 64 2.86 11.15 9.61
CA VAL A 64 3.63 12.30 9.16
C VAL A 64 5.07 12.21 9.67
N ILE A 65 6.00 12.52 8.79
CA ILE A 65 7.41 12.68 9.11
C ILE A 65 7.78 14.13 8.76
N GLU A 66 8.01 14.93 9.79
CA GLU A 66 8.47 16.30 9.63
C GLU A 66 9.99 16.29 9.36
N GLY A 67 10.41 17.04 8.35
CA GLY A 67 11.80 17.30 8.08
C GLY A 67 12.38 18.39 9.00
N ASP A 68 13.62 18.76 8.78
CA ASP A 68 14.38 19.72 9.61
C ASP A 68 14.23 21.19 9.17
N ALA A 69 13.57 21.46 8.06
CA ALA A 69 13.33 22.79 7.51
C ALA A 69 11.97 22.89 6.81
N PRO A 70 11.40 24.10 6.67
CA PRO A 70 10.20 24.31 5.86
C PRO A 70 10.37 23.87 4.41
N GLY A 71 9.31 23.31 3.82
CA GLY A 71 9.34 22.84 2.44
C GLY A 71 8.01 22.26 1.99
N LYS A 72 8.04 21.49 0.92
CA LYS A 72 6.87 20.86 0.31
C LYS A 72 6.39 19.64 1.11
N THR A 73 5.12 19.32 0.91
CA THR A 73 4.51 18.09 1.42
C THR A 73 4.45 17.05 0.32
N VAL A 74 5.10 15.91 0.54
CA VAL A 74 5.05 14.76 -0.38
C VAL A 74 4.29 13.62 0.29
N LEU A 75 3.33 13.04 -0.42
CA LEU A 75 2.59 11.87 0.04
C LEU A 75 3.12 10.62 -0.66
N LEU A 76 3.40 9.59 0.13
CA LEU A 76 3.76 8.25 -0.34
C LEU A 76 2.62 7.29 -0.03
N ARG A 77 2.11 6.59 -1.04
CA ARG A 77 0.94 5.72 -0.95
C ARG A 77 1.29 4.25 -1.12
N ALA A 78 0.68 3.40 -0.30
CA ALA A 78 0.55 1.97 -0.51
C ALA A 78 -0.87 1.52 -0.18
N ASP A 79 -1.40 0.59 -0.96
CA ASP A 79 -2.57 -0.20 -0.66
C ASP A 79 -2.20 -1.38 0.24
N VAL A 80 -3.18 -2.00 0.92
CA VAL A 80 -2.87 -3.02 1.93
C VAL A 80 -3.81 -4.22 1.93
N ASP A 81 -4.85 -4.23 1.10
CA ASP A 81 -5.86 -5.28 1.04
C ASP A 81 -5.45 -6.47 0.16
N ALA A 82 -6.15 -7.60 0.35
CA ALA A 82 -5.99 -8.82 -0.42
C ALA A 82 -7.27 -9.18 -1.18
N LEU A 83 -7.15 -10.13 -2.08
CA LEU A 83 -8.21 -10.59 -2.98
C LEU A 83 -8.78 -11.95 -2.55
N PRO A 84 -10.08 -12.24 -2.85
CA PRO A 84 -10.70 -13.54 -2.60
C PRO A 84 -10.25 -14.57 -3.64
N VAL A 85 -8.96 -14.87 -3.66
CA VAL A 85 -8.32 -15.77 -4.61
C VAL A 85 -7.54 -16.84 -3.84
N GLN A 86 -7.81 -18.12 -4.14
CA GLN A 86 -7.03 -19.22 -3.59
C GLN A 86 -5.62 -19.20 -4.20
N GLU A 87 -4.62 -19.11 -3.34
CA GLU A 87 -3.24 -19.17 -3.78
C GLU A 87 -2.81 -20.59 -4.14
N ASP A 88 -2.12 -20.74 -5.28
CA ASP A 88 -1.44 -21.99 -5.63
C ASP A 88 -0.03 -22.00 -4.96
N PRO A 89 0.26 -22.98 -4.09
CA PRO A 89 1.56 -23.08 -3.42
C PRO A 89 2.72 -23.49 -4.35
N CYS A 90 2.41 -23.92 -5.57
CA CYS A 90 3.38 -24.50 -6.50
C CYS A 90 3.40 -23.81 -7.86
N ASN A 91 3.04 -22.51 -7.93
CA ASN A 91 3.04 -21.82 -9.21
C ASN A 91 4.45 -21.76 -9.84
N LEU A 92 4.48 -21.51 -11.14
CA LEU A 92 5.70 -21.52 -11.94
C LEU A 92 6.40 -22.90 -11.90
N LEU A 93 7.68 -22.93 -11.66
CA LEU A 93 8.51 -24.16 -11.77
C LEU A 93 8.91 -24.73 -10.41
N ARG A 94 8.47 -24.16 -9.29
CA ARG A 94 8.86 -24.57 -7.94
C ARG A 94 7.83 -24.22 -6.89
N LYS A 95 7.93 -24.90 -5.75
CA LYS A 95 7.14 -24.56 -4.56
C LYS A 95 7.52 -23.18 -4.04
N LYS A 96 6.54 -22.38 -3.68
CA LYS A 96 6.72 -21.08 -3.03
C LYS A 96 7.27 -21.26 -1.61
N GLU A 97 8.14 -20.35 -1.18
CA GLU A 97 8.66 -20.30 0.19
C GLU A 97 7.65 -19.72 1.18
N CYS A 98 6.75 -18.87 0.71
CA CYS A 98 5.73 -18.19 1.50
C CYS A 98 4.41 -18.26 0.74
N VAL A 99 3.36 -18.69 1.40
CA VAL A 99 2.01 -18.81 0.87
C VAL A 99 1.00 -18.33 1.91
N SER A 100 -0.16 -17.90 1.45
CA SER A 100 -1.27 -17.56 2.34
C SER A 100 -1.66 -18.73 3.24
N LYS A 101 -1.90 -18.45 4.50
CA LYS A 101 -2.45 -19.39 5.49
C LYS A 101 -3.97 -19.27 5.61
N ILE A 102 -4.57 -18.34 4.89
CA ILE A 102 -6.02 -18.07 4.91
C ILE A 102 -6.64 -18.68 3.65
N PRO A 103 -7.45 -19.73 3.78
CA PRO A 103 -8.06 -20.37 2.62
C PRO A 103 -8.90 -19.39 1.79
N GLY A 104 -8.67 -19.39 0.47
CA GLY A 104 -9.42 -18.56 -0.46
C GLY A 104 -9.07 -17.06 -0.46
N VAL A 105 -8.03 -16.64 0.28
CA VAL A 105 -7.60 -15.24 0.32
C VAL A 105 -6.09 -15.15 0.08
N SER A 106 -5.65 -14.25 -0.77
CA SER A 106 -4.22 -14.05 -1.01
C SER A 106 -3.88 -12.68 -1.61
N HIS A 107 -2.63 -12.25 -1.40
CA HIS A 107 -2.07 -11.04 -1.98
C HIS A 107 -1.55 -11.28 -3.41
N VAL A 108 -2.45 -11.57 -4.36
CA VAL A 108 -2.07 -11.79 -5.76
C VAL A 108 -1.82 -10.49 -6.53
N CYS A 109 -2.25 -9.34 -6.01
CA CYS A 109 -1.95 -8.02 -6.55
C CYS A 109 -0.64 -7.41 -6.00
N GLY A 110 -0.08 -7.96 -4.94
CA GLY A 110 1.21 -7.54 -4.39
C GLY A 110 1.16 -6.43 -3.35
N HIS A 111 -0.02 -6.14 -2.79
CA HIS A 111 -0.20 -5.06 -1.78
C HIS A 111 0.57 -5.34 -0.48
N ASP A 112 0.84 -6.59 -0.14
CA ASP A 112 1.74 -6.99 0.94
C ASP A 112 3.17 -6.42 0.77
N CYS A 113 3.67 -6.41 -0.47
CA CYS A 113 4.96 -5.80 -0.79
C CYS A 113 4.89 -4.28 -0.69
N HIS A 114 3.81 -3.66 -1.20
CA HIS A 114 3.63 -2.21 -1.15
C HIS A 114 3.60 -1.72 0.30
N ALA A 115 2.80 -2.37 1.15
CA ALA A 115 2.72 -2.07 2.58
C ALA A 115 4.08 -2.23 3.29
N ALA A 116 4.77 -3.36 3.09
CA ALA A 116 6.06 -3.63 3.73
C ALA A 116 7.14 -2.62 3.29
N MET A 117 7.18 -2.28 2.01
CA MET A 117 8.10 -1.26 1.48
C MET A 117 7.81 0.11 2.09
N LEU A 118 6.55 0.54 2.17
CA LEU A 118 6.21 1.86 2.70
C LEU A 118 6.47 1.95 4.21
N VAL A 119 6.21 0.89 4.99
CA VAL A 119 6.60 0.82 6.41
C VAL A 119 8.11 0.96 6.55
N THR A 120 8.88 0.26 5.70
CA THR A 120 10.35 0.31 5.72
C THR A 120 10.87 1.70 5.37
N VAL A 121 10.30 2.36 4.37
CA VAL A 121 10.59 3.75 4.03
C VAL A 121 10.30 4.66 5.23
N GLY A 122 9.17 4.47 5.91
CA GLY A 122 8.82 5.19 7.13
C GLY A 122 9.89 5.06 8.21
N LYS A 123 10.40 3.85 8.45
CA LYS A 123 11.47 3.60 9.42
C LYS A 123 12.79 4.30 9.04
N ILE A 124 13.18 4.26 7.77
CA ILE A 124 14.39 4.92 7.28
C ILE A 124 14.28 6.43 7.45
N LEU A 125 13.17 7.02 7.05
CA LEU A 125 12.96 8.47 7.09
C LEU A 125 12.73 8.99 8.51
N ALA A 126 12.10 8.22 9.39
CA ALA A 126 11.96 8.58 10.80
C ALA A 126 13.32 8.69 11.51
N ALA A 127 14.29 7.86 11.11
CA ALA A 127 15.66 7.90 11.63
C ALA A 127 16.53 9.02 11.00
N ARG A 128 16.14 9.56 9.86
CA ARG A 128 16.90 10.55 9.10
C ARG A 128 15.96 11.64 8.58
N ARG A 129 15.82 12.73 9.33
CA ARG A 129 14.90 13.84 9.02
C ARG A 129 15.60 15.05 8.37
N ASP A 130 16.78 14.85 7.82
CA ASP A 130 17.61 15.88 7.15
C ASP A 130 17.11 16.20 5.73
N PHE A 131 15.82 16.56 5.64
CA PHE A 131 15.18 16.99 4.39
C PHE A 131 14.19 18.15 4.67
N PRO A 132 13.97 19.07 3.70
CA PRO A 132 13.00 20.14 3.86
C PRO A 132 11.56 19.62 3.62
N GLY A 133 10.60 20.23 4.35
CA GLY A 133 9.19 19.90 4.22
C GLY A 133 8.78 18.68 5.04
N ARG A 134 7.74 18.00 4.60
CA ARG A 134 7.22 16.82 5.28
C ARG A 134 6.85 15.71 4.31
N ILE A 135 6.87 14.49 4.83
CA ILE A 135 6.43 13.30 4.11
C ILE A 135 5.21 12.73 4.84
N VAL A 136 4.15 12.49 4.09
CA VAL A 136 2.94 11.80 4.55
C VAL A 136 3.00 10.38 4.03
N LEU A 137 2.99 9.40 4.94
CA LEU A 137 2.82 8.00 4.60
C LEU A 137 1.32 7.70 4.62
N MET A 138 0.79 7.13 3.55
CA MET A 138 -0.62 6.79 3.40
C MET A 138 -0.76 5.29 3.08
N PHE A 139 -1.41 4.56 3.97
CA PHE A 139 -1.74 3.15 3.80
C PHE A 139 -3.23 3.04 3.58
N GLU A 140 -3.63 2.67 2.37
CA GLU A 140 -5.02 2.63 1.91
C GLU A 140 -5.62 1.25 2.10
N ARG A 141 -6.79 1.20 2.73
CA ARG A 141 -7.64 0.00 2.83
C ARG A 141 -8.59 -0.09 1.64
N GLY A 142 -8.93 -1.31 1.25
CA GLY A 142 -10.04 -1.57 0.35
C GLY A 142 -9.85 -1.01 -1.06
N GLU A 143 -8.66 -1.02 -1.59
CA GLU A 143 -8.38 -0.57 -2.96
C GLU A 143 -9.14 -1.44 -3.97
N GLU A 144 -9.06 -2.74 -3.83
CA GLU A 144 -9.72 -3.73 -4.70
C GLU A 144 -11.25 -3.73 -4.54
N GLY A 145 -11.75 -3.36 -3.37
CA GLY A 145 -13.17 -3.23 -3.09
C GLY A 145 -13.81 -1.94 -3.64
N GLY A 146 -13.00 -1.00 -4.05
CA GLY A 146 -13.38 0.27 -4.67
C GLY A 146 -13.99 1.29 -3.72
N GLY A 147 -13.34 2.45 -3.60
CA GLY A 147 -13.90 3.65 -3.02
C GLY A 147 -13.49 4.02 -1.59
N ASN A 148 -12.66 3.24 -0.91
CA ASN A 148 -12.23 3.58 0.45
C ASN A 148 -11.19 4.71 0.50
N LEU A 149 -10.46 4.95 -0.58
CA LEU A 149 -9.55 6.08 -0.73
C LEU A 149 -10.23 7.43 -0.42
N ARG A 150 -11.52 7.57 -0.72
CA ARG A 150 -12.29 8.79 -0.42
C ARG A 150 -12.21 9.22 1.04
N TYR A 151 -12.21 8.28 2.00
CA TYR A 151 -12.13 8.61 3.42
C TYR A 151 -10.79 9.25 3.79
N LEU A 152 -9.68 8.79 3.17
CA LEU A 152 -8.37 9.41 3.35
C LEU A 152 -8.30 10.79 2.69
N ILE A 153 -8.84 10.94 1.48
CA ILE A 153 -8.91 12.23 0.78
C ILE A 153 -9.74 13.23 1.58
N ASP A 154 -10.93 12.83 2.05
CA ASP A 154 -11.81 13.67 2.87
C ASP A 154 -11.10 14.10 4.17
N TYR A 155 -10.36 13.18 4.79
CA TYR A 155 -9.57 13.49 5.99
C TYR A 155 -8.50 14.55 5.69
N LEU A 156 -7.72 14.39 4.61
CA LEU A 156 -6.69 15.34 4.22
C LEU A 156 -7.28 16.72 3.93
N GLN A 157 -8.39 16.79 3.19
CA GLN A 157 -9.08 18.03 2.86
C GLN A 157 -9.65 18.72 4.11
N LYS A 158 -10.35 17.96 4.96
CA LYS A 158 -10.96 18.48 6.20
C LYS A 158 -9.93 19.06 7.17
N ASN A 159 -8.72 18.48 7.18
CA ASN A 159 -7.64 18.93 8.05
C ASN A 159 -6.66 19.90 7.35
N HIS A 160 -7.00 20.37 6.16
CA HIS A 160 -6.20 21.32 5.37
C HIS A 160 -4.75 20.86 5.16
N TRP A 161 -4.58 19.56 4.82
CA TRP A 161 -3.28 19.03 4.47
C TRP A 161 -3.03 19.24 2.99
N ASP A 162 -2.30 20.32 2.67
CA ASP A 162 -1.89 20.60 1.30
C ASP A 162 -0.78 19.63 0.87
N ILE A 163 -1.03 18.91 -0.21
CA ILE A 163 -0.10 17.91 -0.78
C ILE A 163 0.46 18.45 -2.09
N ASP A 164 1.77 18.66 -2.16
CA ASP A 164 2.46 19.16 -3.36
C ASP A 164 2.76 18.07 -4.40
N GLY A 165 2.85 16.82 -3.95
CA GLY A 165 3.10 15.70 -4.84
C GLY A 165 2.77 14.35 -4.20
N VAL A 166 2.32 13.41 -5.04
CA VAL A 166 1.95 12.06 -4.62
C VAL A 166 2.80 11.05 -5.38
N TRP A 167 3.31 10.05 -4.66
CA TRP A 167 4.06 8.93 -5.23
C TRP A 167 3.50 7.61 -4.73
N GLY A 168 3.36 6.67 -5.65
CA GLY A 168 3.04 5.28 -5.37
C GLY A 168 3.79 4.38 -6.34
N MET A 169 3.99 3.15 -5.95
CA MET A 169 4.55 2.11 -6.82
C MET A 169 3.59 0.94 -6.84
N HIS A 170 3.53 0.25 -7.97
CA HIS A 170 2.79 -1.00 -8.09
C HIS A 170 3.68 -2.09 -8.65
N LEU A 171 3.59 -3.30 -8.09
CA LEU A 171 4.25 -4.47 -8.66
C LEU A 171 3.55 -4.88 -9.95
N ASN A 172 4.34 -5.34 -10.92
CA ASN A 172 3.81 -5.82 -12.19
C ASN A 172 4.59 -7.06 -12.63
N SER A 173 3.87 -8.15 -12.88
CA SER A 173 4.46 -9.44 -13.29
C SER A 173 5.16 -9.40 -14.65
N ASP A 174 4.80 -8.43 -15.51
CA ASP A 174 5.40 -8.29 -16.83
C ASP A 174 6.72 -7.52 -16.82
N ILE A 175 7.09 -6.93 -15.68
CA ILE A 175 8.35 -6.20 -15.52
C ILE A 175 9.38 -7.12 -14.85
N PRO A 176 10.52 -7.42 -15.48
CA PRO A 176 11.55 -8.24 -14.88
C PRO A 176 12.03 -7.69 -13.53
N ALA A 177 12.31 -8.59 -12.57
CA ALA A 177 12.83 -8.22 -11.26
C ALA A 177 14.06 -7.31 -11.36
N GLY A 178 14.11 -6.28 -10.53
CA GLY A 178 15.18 -5.27 -10.56
C GLY A 178 15.04 -4.19 -11.64
N LYS A 179 13.92 -4.18 -12.37
CA LYS A 179 13.59 -3.13 -13.34
C LYS A 179 12.44 -2.26 -12.83
N PHE A 180 12.44 -1.00 -13.28
CA PHE A 180 11.34 -0.06 -13.09
C PHE A 180 10.79 0.36 -14.43
N ALA A 181 9.48 0.55 -14.50
CA ALA A 181 8.80 1.21 -15.60
C ALA A 181 8.20 2.53 -15.11
N ILE A 182 8.50 3.61 -15.81
CA ILE A 182 7.94 4.94 -15.57
C ILE A 182 7.74 5.64 -16.91
N ARG A 183 6.68 6.42 -17.01
CA ARG A 183 6.43 7.24 -18.20
C ARG A 183 5.87 8.61 -17.80
N SER A 184 6.05 9.58 -18.66
CA SER A 184 5.39 10.88 -18.55
C SER A 184 3.95 10.77 -19.07
N GLY A 185 3.03 11.52 -18.45
CA GLY A 185 1.61 11.52 -18.79
C GLY A 185 0.82 10.36 -18.19
N PRO A 186 -0.40 10.07 -18.68
CA PRO A 186 -1.25 9.03 -18.14
C PRO A 186 -0.59 7.65 -18.15
N LEU A 187 -0.57 6.98 -17.01
CA LEU A 187 0.00 5.65 -16.81
C LEU A 187 -1.08 4.59 -16.60
N MET A 188 -2.09 4.89 -15.78
CA MET A 188 -3.17 3.98 -15.43
C MET A 188 -4.39 4.23 -16.30
N ALA A 189 -5.14 3.18 -16.61
CA ALA A 189 -6.45 3.29 -17.24
C ALA A 189 -7.49 3.80 -16.25
N GLY A 190 -8.51 4.49 -16.74
CA GLY A 190 -9.72 4.77 -15.96
C GLY A 190 -10.64 3.55 -15.96
N GLY A 191 -11.31 3.29 -14.84
CA GLY A 191 -12.33 2.27 -14.72
C GLY A 191 -13.70 2.88 -14.44
N LEU A 192 -14.75 2.27 -14.96
CA LEU A 192 -16.14 2.57 -14.63
C LEU A 192 -16.87 1.27 -14.38
N MET A 193 -17.46 1.12 -13.20
CA MET A 193 -18.37 0.01 -12.90
C MET A 193 -19.81 0.50 -12.91
N PHE A 194 -20.70 -0.32 -13.44
CA PHE A 194 -22.14 -0.05 -13.43
C PHE A 194 -22.92 -1.36 -13.35
N ASP A 195 -24.04 -1.31 -12.65
CA ASP A 195 -24.98 -2.42 -12.55
C ASP A 195 -26.20 -2.16 -13.41
N ILE A 196 -26.65 -3.17 -14.15
CA ILE A 196 -27.88 -3.11 -14.94
C ILE A 196 -28.83 -4.13 -14.38
N THR A 197 -29.95 -3.66 -13.82
CA THR A 197 -31.04 -4.52 -13.37
C THR A 197 -32.17 -4.51 -14.39
N LEU A 198 -32.46 -5.67 -14.97
CA LEU A 198 -33.60 -5.85 -15.88
C LEU A 198 -34.78 -6.42 -15.08
N VAL A 199 -35.86 -5.67 -15.00
CA VAL A 199 -37.11 -6.10 -14.38
C VAL A 199 -38.10 -6.47 -15.47
N GLY A 200 -38.41 -7.75 -15.59
CA GLY A 200 -39.31 -8.29 -16.61
C GLY A 200 -40.39 -9.18 -16.00
N LYS A 201 -41.26 -9.73 -16.85
CA LYS A 201 -42.18 -10.81 -16.51
C LYS A 201 -41.66 -12.12 -17.09
N ASP A 202 -41.78 -13.15 -16.33
CA ASP A 202 -41.47 -14.52 -16.80
C ASP A 202 -42.43 -14.91 -17.94
N GLY A 203 -41.88 -15.56 -18.95
CA GLY A 203 -42.66 -16.02 -20.11
C GLY A 203 -41.86 -17.02 -20.94
N HIS A 204 -42.57 -17.76 -21.77
CA HIS A 204 -41.93 -18.66 -22.75
C HIS A 204 -41.22 -17.85 -23.82
N GLY A 205 -40.03 -18.31 -24.26
CA GLY A 205 -39.15 -17.58 -25.22
C GLY A 205 -39.59 -17.65 -26.70
N SER A 206 -40.81 -18.10 -26.97
CA SER A 206 -41.39 -18.16 -28.32
C SER A 206 -42.67 -17.37 -28.40
#